data_b898ebc3de05a0b8d19631f10bf8ec03
#
_entry.id   b898ebc3de05a0b8d19631f10bf8ec03
#
_cell.length_a   1.000
_cell.length_b   1.000
_cell.length_c   1.000
_cell.angle_alpha   90.00
_cell.angle_beta   90.00
_cell.angle_gamma   90.00
#
_symmetry.space_group_name_H-M   'P 1'
#
loop_
_entity.id
_entity.type
_entity.pdbx_description
1 polymer ?
#
loop_
_entity_poly.entity_id
_entity_poly.type
_entity_poly.pdbx_seq_one_letter_code
_entity_poly.pdbx_strand_id
1 'polypeptide(L)'
;MKRIEEVCRLSGVSRRTLQYYDNEGILPVKRSEENYRLYDETAMARLWEILWYKEMGFELKEIKNILTVTQKEKNNYLNEKIQIIEGKIQDLEKQIKFIRYIEQYGIITIPINEKEKNITYKEYIKNITS
;
A
#
# COMPACT_ATOMS: atom_id res chain seq x y z
N MET A 1 -11.66 -7.49 -28.90
CA MET A 1 -11.60 -7.91 -27.49
C MET A 1 -10.46 -8.90 -27.27
N LYS A 2 -9.81 -8.79 -26.11
CA LYS A 2 -8.67 -9.66 -25.79
C LYS A 2 -9.11 -10.85 -24.96
N ARG A 3 -8.44 -11.98 -25.16
CA ARG A 3 -8.61 -13.16 -24.32
C ARG A 3 -7.65 -13.10 -23.13
N ILE A 4 -7.93 -13.89 -22.10
CA ILE A 4 -7.19 -13.86 -20.85
C ILE A 4 -5.68 -14.09 -21.03
N GLU A 5 -5.27 -14.96 -21.95
CA GLU A 5 -3.85 -15.24 -22.20
C GLU A 5 -3.10 -13.98 -22.65
N GLU A 6 -3.71 -13.20 -23.54
CA GLU A 6 -3.11 -11.96 -24.03
C GLU A 6 -3.05 -10.92 -22.91
N VAL A 7 -4.12 -10.82 -22.11
CA VAL A 7 -4.18 -9.88 -20.99
C VAL A 7 -3.12 -10.23 -19.93
N CYS A 8 -2.92 -11.50 -19.62
CA CYS A 8 -1.84 -11.95 -18.73
C CYS A 8 -0.47 -11.50 -19.26
N ARG A 9 -0.25 -11.66 -20.54
CA ARG A 9 1.03 -11.27 -21.17
C ARG A 9 1.28 -9.77 -21.10
N LEU A 10 0.24 -8.98 -21.40
CA LEU A 10 0.37 -7.51 -21.43
C LEU A 10 0.46 -6.89 -20.04
N SER A 11 -0.25 -7.45 -19.06
CA SER A 11 -0.36 -6.86 -17.73
C SER A 11 0.64 -7.43 -16.72
N GLY A 12 1.18 -8.62 -16.99
CA GLY A 12 1.98 -9.35 -16.03
C GLY A 12 1.18 -9.96 -14.89
N VAL A 13 -0.15 -9.88 -14.97
CA VAL A 13 -1.06 -10.45 -13.94
C VAL A 13 -1.33 -11.90 -14.29
N SER A 14 -1.36 -12.79 -13.28
CA SER A 14 -1.63 -14.21 -13.51
C SER A 14 -3.08 -14.44 -13.91
N ARG A 15 -3.32 -15.55 -14.62
CA ARG A 15 -4.67 -16.00 -14.97
C ARG A 15 -5.54 -16.13 -13.72
N ARG A 16 -5.00 -16.72 -12.66
CA ARG A 16 -5.71 -16.91 -11.40
C ARG A 16 -6.15 -15.59 -10.78
N THR A 17 -5.28 -14.58 -10.81
CA THR A 17 -5.59 -13.25 -10.29
C THR A 17 -6.69 -12.58 -11.12
N LEU A 18 -6.63 -12.66 -12.44
CA LEU A 18 -7.67 -12.11 -13.30
C LEU A 18 -9.02 -12.79 -13.08
N GLN A 19 -9.02 -14.10 -12.90
CA GLN A 19 -10.24 -14.85 -12.58
C GLN A 19 -10.80 -14.42 -11.22
N TYR A 20 -9.93 -14.21 -10.25
CA TYR A 20 -10.32 -13.71 -8.92
C TYR A 20 -10.95 -12.32 -9.02
N TYR A 21 -10.35 -11.41 -9.79
CA TYR A 21 -10.89 -10.06 -9.99
C TYR A 21 -12.29 -10.09 -10.60
N ASP A 22 -12.52 -10.97 -11.57
CA ASP A 22 -13.83 -11.15 -12.19
C ASP A 22 -14.84 -11.69 -11.16
N ASN A 23 -14.48 -12.75 -10.47
CA ASN A 23 -15.37 -13.40 -9.50
C ASN A 23 -15.74 -12.47 -8.33
N GLU A 24 -14.81 -11.63 -7.91
CA GLU A 24 -15.05 -10.67 -6.81
C GLU A 24 -15.70 -9.37 -7.27
N GLY A 25 -15.98 -9.22 -8.56
CA GLY A 25 -16.61 -8.03 -9.11
C GLY A 25 -15.71 -6.80 -9.19
N ILE A 26 -14.39 -6.97 -9.01
CA ILE A 26 -13.42 -5.89 -9.13
C ILE A 26 -13.18 -5.53 -10.58
N LEU A 27 -13.07 -6.56 -11.42
CA LEU A 27 -12.94 -6.44 -12.87
C LEU A 27 -13.87 -7.45 -13.54
N PRO A 28 -15.19 -7.16 -13.55
CA PRO A 28 -16.14 -8.03 -14.23
C PRO A 28 -15.93 -7.93 -15.74
N VAL A 29 -15.95 -9.06 -16.41
CA VAL A 29 -15.69 -9.12 -17.84
C VAL A 29 -16.80 -9.88 -18.58
N LYS A 30 -16.90 -9.63 -19.88
CA LYS A 30 -17.86 -10.29 -20.74
C LYS A 30 -17.41 -11.71 -21.05
N ARG A 31 -18.33 -12.55 -21.48
CA ARG A 31 -18.06 -13.92 -21.91
C ARG A 31 -18.42 -14.09 -23.37
N SER A 32 -17.63 -14.90 -24.08
CA SER A 32 -17.98 -15.35 -25.43
C SER A 32 -19.09 -16.39 -25.38
N GLU A 33 -19.62 -16.78 -26.54
CA GLU A 33 -20.63 -17.85 -26.63
C GLU A 33 -20.09 -19.16 -26.06
N GLU A 34 -18.79 -19.41 -26.19
CA GLU A 34 -18.11 -20.59 -25.66
C GLU A 34 -17.70 -20.41 -24.18
N ASN A 35 -18.17 -19.32 -23.54
CA ASN A 35 -17.90 -19.05 -22.12
C ASN A 35 -16.45 -18.68 -21.81
N TYR A 36 -15.70 -18.15 -22.77
CA TYR A 36 -14.37 -17.59 -22.53
C TYR A 36 -14.48 -16.14 -22.04
N ARG A 37 -13.61 -15.74 -21.11
CA ARG A 37 -13.53 -14.35 -20.67
C ARG A 37 -12.98 -13.47 -21.79
N LEU A 38 -13.65 -12.33 -22.02
CA LEU A 38 -13.28 -11.36 -23.05
C LEU A 38 -13.08 -9.99 -22.42
N TYR A 39 -11.95 -9.37 -22.71
CA TYR A 39 -11.57 -8.08 -22.14
C TYR A 39 -11.67 -7.01 -23.25
N ASP A 40 -12.69 -6.15 -23.14
CA ASP A 40 -12.86 -5.01 -24.03
C ASP A 40 -11.98 -3.84 -23.56
N GLU A 41 -12.04 -2.71 -24.29
CA GLU A 41 -11.26 -1.51 -23.96
C GLU A 41 -11.59 -0.98 -22.58
N THR A 42 -12.86 -1.02 -22.17
CA THR A 42 -13.29 -0.58 -20.84
C THR A 42 -12.68 -1.47 -19.75
N ALA A 43 -12.69 -2.78 -19.96
CA ALA A 43 -12.08 -3.72 -19.03
C ALA A 43 -10.56 -3.52 -18.94
N MET A 44 -9.92 -3.28 -20.07
CA MET A 44 -8.48 -3.03 -20.09
C MET A 44 -8.12 -1.72 -19.36
N ALA A 45 -8.89 -0.65 -19.57
CA ALA A 45 -8.67 0.62 -18.87
C ALA A 45 -8.83 0.44 -17.35
N ARG A 46 -9.86 -0.30 -16.93
CA ARG A 46 -10.08 -0.60 -15.52
C ARG A 46 -8.95 -1.44 -14.93
N LEU A 47 -8.44 -2.42 -15.67
CA LEU A 47 -7.29 -3.21 -15.23
C LEU A 47 -6.06 -2.33 -15.01
N TRP A 48 -5.77 -1.43 -15.96
CA TRP A 48 -4.65 -0.48 -15.82
C TRP A 48 -4.81 0.39 -14.59
N GLU A 49 -6.02 0.88 -14.32
CA GLU A 49 -6.30 1.67 -13.11
C GLU A 49 -6.02 0.84 -11.84
N ILE A 50 -6.47 -0.42 -11.80
CA ILE A 50 -6.20 -1.33 -10.68
C ILE A 50 -4.70 -1.48 -10.46
N LEU A 51 -3.94 -1.68 -11.53
CA LEU A 51 -2.49 -1.87 -11.45
C LEU A 51 -1.77 -0.63 -10.93
N TRP A 52 -2.21 0.57 -11.32
CA TRP A 52 -1.70 1.81 -10.77
C TRP A 52 -1.92 1.91 -9.26
N TYR A 53 -3.12 1.60 -8.80
CA TYR A 53 -3.41 1.64 -7.35
C TYR A 53 -2.58 0.61 -6.58
N LYS A 54 -2.36 -0.56 -7.15
CA LYS A 54 -1.48 -1.57 -6.54
C LYS A 54 -0.04 -1.06 -6.44
N GLU A 55 0.44 -0.41 -7.46
CA GLU A 55 1.79 0.20 -7.46
C GLU A 55 1.92 1.26 -6.37
N MET A 56 0.85 1.99 -6.09
CA MET A 56 0.80 2.99 -5.02
C MET A 56 0.71 2.38 -3.62
N GLY A 57 0.54 1.07 -3.51
CA GLY A 57 0.47 0.37 -2.24
C GLY A 57 -0.92 0.26 -1.64
N PHE A 58 -1.97 0.49 -2.42
CA PHE A 58 -3.34 0.24 -1.96
C PHE A 58 -3.63 -1.26 -1.92
N GLU A 59 -4.35 -1.69 -0.90
CA GLU A 59 -4.84 -3.06 -0.82
C GLU A 59 -6.05 -3.25 -1.72
N LEU A 60 -6.30 -4.49 -2.14
CA LEU A 60 -7.38 -4.81 -3.08
C LEU A 60 -8.74 -4.35 -2.58
N LYS A 61 -8.99 -4.46 -1.27
CA LYS A 61 -10.23 -3.99 -0.65
C LYS A 61 -10.42 -2.49 -0.84
N GLU A 62 -9.37 -1.71 -0.67
CA GLU A 62 -9.38 -0.27 -0.90
C GLU A 62 -9.60 0.06 -2.37
N ILE A 63 -8.91 -0.66 -3.27
CA ILE A 63 -9.01 -0.48 -4.72
C ILE A 63 -10.46 -0.67 -5.18
N LYS A 64 -11.13 -1.69 -4.66
CA LYS A 64 -12.53 -1.95 -4.98
C LYS A 64 -13.41 -0.74 -4.67
N ASN A 65 -13.16 -0.08 -3.56
CA ASN A 65 -13.89 1.14 -3.17
C ASN A 65 -13.50 2.34 -4.04
N ILE A 66 -12.21 2.52 -4.30
CA ILE A 66 -11.70 3.65 -5.10
C ILE A 66 -12.28 3.63 -6.51
N LEU A 67 -12.46 2.45 -7.10
CA LEU A 67 -12.98 2.30 -8.46
C LEU A 67 -14.41 2.79 -8.62
N THR A 68 -15.17 2.87 -7.54
CA THR A 68 -16.61 3.20 -7.57
C THR A 68 -16.93 4.64 -7.16
N VAL A 69 -15.97 5.41 -6.68
CA VAL A 69 -16.20 6.76 -6.18
C VAL A 69 -15.93 7.83 -7.24
N THR A 70 -16.32 9.07 -6.95
CA THR A 70 -16.09 10.22 -7.84
C THR A 70 -14.61 10.56 -7.92
N GLN A 71 -14.22 11.35 -8.94
CA GLN A 71 -12.84 11.80 -9.08
C GLN A 71 -12.36 12.60 -7.86
N LYS A 72 -13.23 13.41 -7.27
CA LYS A 72 -12.92 14.16 -6.05
C LYS A 72 -12.59 13.23 -4.89
N GLU A 73 -13.40 12.19 -4.70
CA GLU A 73 -13.18 11.19 -3.66
C GLU A 73 -11.93 10.35 -3.92
N LYS A 74 -11.64 10.04 -5.19
CA LYS A 74 -10.38 9.37 -5.57
C LYS A 74 -9.18 10.20 -5.15
N ASN A 75 -9.22 11.52 -5.39
CA ASN A 75 -8.15 12.42 -4.98
C ASN A 75 -7.97 12.45 -3.45
N ASN A 76 -9.05 12.33 -2.69
CA ASN A 76 -8.97 12.23 -1.24
C ASN A 76 -8.24 10.96 -0.80
N TYR A 77 -8.54 9.81 -1.42
CA TYR A 77 -7.81 8.56 -1.16
C TYR A 77 -6.32 8.71 -1.45
N LEU A 78 -5.97 9.35 -2.58
CA LEU A 78 -4.58 9.57 -2.97
C LEU A 78 -3.85 10.46 -1.96
N ASN A 79 -4.47 11.55 -1.52
CA ASN A 79 -3.88 12.47 -0.54
C ASN A 79 -3.69 11.80 0.81
N GLU A 80 -4.66 11.02 1.27
CA GLU A 80 -4.55 10.26 2.51
C GLU A 80 -3.40 9.25 2.44
N LYS A 81 -3.23 8.59 1.30
CA LYS A 81 -2.15 7.63 1.09
C LYS A 81 -0.79 8.30 1.19
N ILE A 82 -0.65 9.49 0.60
CA ILE A 82 0.58 10.28 0.71
C ILE A 82 0.91 10.57 2.18
N GLN A 83 -0.09 11.01 2.97
CA GLN A 83 0.11 11.30 4.38
C GLN A 83 0.54 10.07 5.18
N ILE A 84 -0.06 8.93 4.90
CA ILE A 84 0.32 7.66 5.55
C ILE A 84 1.77 7.30 5.22
N ILE A 85 2.16 7.42 3.96
CA ILE A 85 3.54 7.13 3.52
C ILE A 85 4.53 8.10 4.16
N GLU A 86 4.21 9.38 4.20
CA GLU A 86 5.05 10.39 4.84
C GLU A 86 5.26 10.09 6.32
N GLY A 87 4.21 9.63 7.01
CA GLY A 87 4.31 9.18 8.39
C GLY A 87 5.26 7.99 8.54
N LYS A 88 5.20 7.03 7.62
CA LYS A 88 6.11 5.88 7.61
C LYS A 88 7.56 6.30 7.38
N ILE A 89 7.79 7.28 6.50
CA ILE A 89 9.12 7.83 6.25
C ILE A 89 9.67 8.44 7.54
N GLN A 90 8.87 9.23 8.23
CA GLN A 90 9.27 9.83 9.51
C GLN A 90 9.61 8.78 10.56
N ASP A 91 8.79 7.72 10.65
CA ASP A 91 9.04 6.61 11.58
C ASP A 91 10.35 5.89 11.26
N LEU A 92 10.62 5.66 9.98
CA LEU A 92 11.86 5.03 9.54
C LEU A 92 13.08 5.91 9.83
N GLU A 93 12.98 7.22 9.61
CA GLU A 93 14.03 8.16 9.95
C GLU A 93 14.34 8.16 11.44
N LYS A 94 13.29 8.06 12.26
CA LYS A 94 13.41 7.97 13.71
C LYS A 94 14.13 6.68 14.13
N GLN A 95 13.80 5.56 13.50
CA GLN A 95 14.47 4.29 13.75
C GLN A 95 15.96 4.38 13.40
N ILE A 96 16.31 5.04 12.31
CA ILE A 96 17.70 5.27 11.91
C ILE A 96 18.44 6.08 12.97
N LYS A 97 17.81 7.12 13.53
CA LYS A 97 18.40 7.92 14.60
C LYS A 97 18.70 7.09 15.84
N PHE A 98 17.78 6.20 16.24
CA PHE A 98 18.00 5.29 17.35
C PHE A 98 19.19 4.38 17.11
N ILE A 99 19.26 3.79 15.91
CA ILE A 99 20.36 2.86 15.55
C ILE A 99 21.70 3.60 15.60
N ARG A 100 21.77 4.79 15.02
CA ARG A 100 23.01 5.59 15.02
C ARG A 100 23.45 5.97 16.43
N TYR A 101 22.47 6.30 17.29
CA TYR A 101 22.74 6.60 18.69
C TYR A 101 23.37 5.39 19.40
N ILE A 102 22.79 4.21 19.23
CA ILE A 102 23.29 2.98 19.82
C ILE A 102 24.68 2.61 19.28
N GLU A 103 24.93 2.80 17.99
CA GLU A 103 26.26 2.56 17.39
C GLU A 103 27.31 3.45 18.05
N GLN A 104 26.96 4.68 18.35
CA GLN A 104 27.91 5.66 18.91
C GLN A 104 28.11 5.49 20.42
N TYR A 105 27.03 5.30 21.15
CA TYR A 105 27.01 5.37 22.64
C TYR A 105 26.74 4.03 23.33
N GLY A 106 26.32 3.01 22.61
CA GLY A 106 25.90 1.73 23.18
C GLY A 106 24.51 1.78 23.80
N ILE A 107 24.02 0.62 24.23
CA ILE A 107 22.70 0.49 24.83
C ILE A 107 22.77 0.82 26.32
N ILE A 108 21.96 1.76 26.77
CA ILE A 108 21.79 2.11 28.18
C ILE A 108 20.43 1.56 28.61
N THR A 109 20.44 0.51 29.41
CA THR A 109 19.23 -0.18 29.83
C THR A 109 18.59 0.43 31.09
N ILE A 110 19.39 1.14 31.90
CA ILE A 110 18.91 1.78 33.13
C ILE A 110 19.44 3.21 33.16
N PRO A 111 18.59 4.21 33.42
CA PRO A 111 19.04 5.60 33.62
C PRO A 111 20.04 5.69 34.75
N ILE A 112 21.16 6.38 34.55
CA ILE A 112 22.27 6.44 35.50
C ILE A 112 22.18 7.57 36.52
N ASN A 113 21.35 8.58 36.28
CA ASN A 113 21.18 9.67 37.26
C ASN A 113 19.78 9.64 37.88
N GLU A 114 19.69 10.23 39.08
CA GLU A 114 18.43 10.24 39.88
C GLU A 114 17.25 10.88 39.15
N LYS A 115 17.52 11.87 38.33
CA LYS A 115 16.51 12.58 37.55
C LYS A 115 15.85 11.68 36.52
N GLU A 116 16.64 10.84 35.85
CA GLU A 116 16.20 9.94 34.80
C GLU A 116 15.52 8.68 35.34
N LYS A 117 15.85 8.26 36.58
CA LYS A 117 15.27 7.08 37.22
C LYS A 117 13.76 7.18 37.42
N ASN A 118 13.22 8.39 37.44
CA ASN A 118 11.80 8.63 37.69
C ASN A 118 11.00 8.90 36.43
N ILE A 119 11.62 8.82 35.24
CA ILE A 119 10.91 9.02 33.99
C ILE A 119 10.56 7.68 33.36
N THR A 120 9.55 7.69 32.50
CA THR A 120 9.12 6.49 31.77
C THR A 120 10.09 6.19 30.64
N TYR A 121 10.05 4.96 30.15
CA TYR A 121 10.81 4.54 28.98
C TYR A 121 10.54 5.47 27.78
N LYS A 122 9.28 5.80 27.53
CA LYS A 122 8.90 6.67 26.41
C LYS A 122 9.48 8.07 26.54
N GLU A 123 9.48 8.64 27.74
CA GLU A 123 10.07 9.95 28.02
C GLU A 123 11.59 9.92 27.81
N TYR A 124 12.24 8.87 28.30
CA TYR A 124 13.67 8.67 28.14
C TYR A 124 14.07 8.60 26.64
N ILE A 125 13.36 7.79 25.87
CA ILE A 125 13.60 7.63 24.43
C ILE A 125 13.36 8.95 23.68
N LYS A 126 12.31 9.67 24.05
CA LYS A 126 11.99 10.99 23.45
C LYS A 126 13.13 11.98 23.67
N ASN A 127 13.74 11.99 24.87
CA ASN A 127 14.86 12.87 25.18
C ASN A 127 16.11 12.58 24.32
N ILE A 128 16.31 11.32 23.97
CA ILE A 128 17.44 10.89 23.12
C ILE A 128 17.24 11.34 21.69
N THR A 129 16.00 11.34 21.19
CA THR A 129 15.68 11.58 19.77
C THR A 129 15.27 13.01 19.45
N SER A 130 15.08 13.84 20.43
CA SER A 130 14.69 15.25 20.23
C SER A 130 15.88 16.16 19.91
#